data_f1118d2255b08cc099952e5747375637
#
_entry.id   f1118d2255b08cc099952e5747375637
#
_cell.length_a   1.000
_cell.length_b   1.000
_cell.length_c   1.000
_cell.angle_alpha   90.00
_cell.angle_beta   90.00
_cell.angle_gamma   90.00
#
_symmetry.space_group_name_H-M   'P 1'
#
loop_
_entity.id
_entity.type
_entity.pdbx_description
1 polymer ?
#
loop_
_entity_poly.entity_id
_entity_poly.type
_entity_poly.pdbx_seq_one_letter_code
_entity_poly.pdbx_strand_id
1 'polypeptide(L)'
;LHSFWANTRAFEEAGITRDTQDPGAGSYYERDAQGAFTGFVAESRAAAPLIKELKSPWKIYNRYVNVLDGLLANGFTSVGSLGYNIPPVMARVAASRNFTPRIRQYFYLIEDELQYLPDSPANGNDYFSVLGIKLWHDGSPYTGSMFTSTPYLDSPLGRTLGIRGGTHGSPMIAQDSLTAKLKDYAAKGWQVAIHTQGDASHRAVLTAIENAGALPGTRPVVRLEHGVFMPQDSVEKLAPLEVSPSFHVHHIKYY
;
A
#
# COMPACT_ATOMS: atom_id res chain seq x y z
N LEU A 1 -1.72 5.30 -4.14
CA LEU A 1 -1.32 6.65 -4.53
C LEU A 1 -0.37 7.19 -3.49
N HIS A 2 0.75 7.74 -3.94
CA HIS A 2 1.86 8.20 -3.08
C HIS A 2 2.09 9.71 -3.15
N SER A 3 1.48 10.39 -4.12
CA SER A 3 1.57 11.84 -4.24
C SER A 3 0.25 12.45 -4.69
N PHE A 4 -0.01 13.66 -4.22
CA PHE A 4 -1.23 14.42 -4.46
C PHE A 4 -0.87 15.90 -4.63
N TRP A 5 -1.73 16.62 -5.34
CA TRP A 5 -1.68 18.07 -5.41
C TRP A 5 -2.97 18.65 -4.87
N ALA A 6 -2.85 19.55 -3.91
CA ALA A 6 -3.95 20.25 -3.28
C ALA A 6 -3.78 21.75 -3.43
N ASN A 7 -4.86 22.46 -3.71
CA ASN A 7 -4.88 23.92 -3.69
C ASN A 7 -5.12 24.45 -2.26
N THR A 8 -4.95 25.74 -2.06
CA THR A 8 -5.12 26.41 -0.76
C THR A 8 -6.48 26.08 -0.12
N ARG A 9 -7.55 26.12 -0.90
CA ARG A 9 -8.90 25.83 -0.41
C ARG A 9 -9.06 24.39 0.11
N ALA A 10 -8.42 23.43 -0.54
CA ALA A 10 -8.47 22.04 -0.08
C ALA A 10 -7.78 21.87 1.28
N PHE A 11 -6.67 22.58 1.51
CA PHE A 11 -6.01 22.60 2.83
C PHE A 11 -6.90 23.24 3.89
N GLU A 12 -7.52 24.38 3.57
CA GLU A 12 -8.44 25.09 4.47
C GLU A 12 -9.63 24.22 4.86
N GLU A 13 -10.31 23.60 3.89
CA GLU A 13 -11.45 22.72 4.12
C GLU A 13 -11.06 21.46 4.92
N ALA A 14 -9.84 20.98 4.77
CA ALA A 14 -9.31 19.87 5.56
C ALA A 14 -8.82 20.27 6.96
N GLY A 15 -8.86 21.57 7.30
CA GLY A 15 -8.36 22.10 8.57
C GLY A 15 -6.84 22.05 8.68
N ILE A 16 -6.13 21.95 7.54
CA ILE A 16 -4.68 21.92 7.48
C ILE A 16 -4.17 23.36 7.38
N THR A 17 -3.45 23.79 8.41
CA THR A 17 -2.88 25.14 8.51
C THR A 17 -1.36 25.09 8.42
N ARG A 18 -0.74 26.27 8.30
CA ARG A 18 0.72 26.42 8.27
C ARG A 18 1.42 25.73 9.47
N ASP A 19 0.75 25.68 10.62
CA ASP A 19 1.29 25.10 11.84
C ASP A 19 1.04 23.59 11.96
N THR A 20 0.29 23.01 11.02
CA THR A 20 0.01 21.57 11.00
C THR A 20 1.31 20.80 10.81
N GLN A 21 1.60 19.89 11.75
CA GLN A 21 2.78 19.04 11.69
C GLN A 21 2.63 17.97 10.59
N ASP A 22 3.77 17.55 10.02
CA ASP A 22 3.79 16.42 9.10
C ASP A 22 3.40 15.13 9.82
N PRO A 23 2.59 14.24 9.21
CA PRO A 23 2.11 13.01 9.86
C PRO A 23 3.20 11.96 10.15
N GLY A 24 4.44 12.19 9.70
CA GLY A 24 5.56 11.27 9.89
C GLY A 24 5.53 10.06 8.94
N ALA A 25 6.43 9.11 9.16
CA ALA A 25 6.58 7.90 8.34
C ALA A 25 6.67 8.22 6.83
N GLY A 26 7.47 9.22 6.45
CA GLY A 26 7.63 9.66 5.06
C GLY A 26 6.49 10.51 4.50
N SER A 27 5.39 10.67 5.24
CA SER A 27 4.27 11.54 4.83
C SER A 27 4.51 12.98 5.26
N TYR A 28 4.33 13.91 4.33
CA TYR A 28 4.54 15.33 4.60
C TYR A 28 3.73 16.25 3.67
N TYR A 29 3.61 17.50 4.09
CA TYR A 29 3.12 18.61 3.30
C TYR A 29 4.32 19.48 2.87
N GLU A 30 4.58 19.55 1.58
CA GLU A 30 5.72 20.34 1.10
C GLU A 30 5.50 21.83 1.36
N ARG A 31 6.56 22.50 1.82
CA ARG A 31 6.58 23.94 2.11
C ARG A 31 7.73 24.61 1.38
N ASP A 32 7.48 25.83 0.95
CA ASP A 32 8.52 26.70 0.41
C ASP A 32 9.46 27.26 1.49
N ALA A 33 10.43 28.06 1.08
CA ALA A 33 11.39 28.69 2.00
C ALA A 33 10.75 29.66 3.02
N GLN A 34 9.54 30.13 2.75
CA GLN A 34 8.74 30.99 3.61
C GLN A 34 7.78 30.18 4.50
N GLY A 35 7.76 28.86 4.36
CA GLY A 35 6.92 27.93 5.10
C GLY A 35 5.48 27.86 4.60
N ALA A 36 5.16 28.39 3.42
CA ALA A 36 3.86 28.24 2.79
C ALA A 36 3.77 26.89 2.05
N PHE A 37 2.58 26.30 2.02
CA PHE A 37 2.37 25.07 1.26
C PHE A 37 2.55 25.29 -0.24
N THR A 38 3.35 24.44 -0.89
CA THR A 38 3.51 24.44 -2.35
C THR A 38 2.33 23.79 -3.06
N GLY A 39 1.54 23.00 -2.34
CA GLY A 39 0.46 22.18 -2.86
C GLY A 39 0.81 20.71 -2.98
N PHE A 40 2.08 20.33 -2.95
CA PHE A 40 2.48 18.92 -3.00
C PHE A 40 2.28 18.24 -1.64
N VAL A 41 1.67 17.04 -1.67
CA VAL A 41 1.35 16.21 -0.51
C VAL A 41 1.90 14.81 -0.75
N ALA A 42 2.80 14.38 0.10
CA ALA A 42 3.46 13.08 0.01
C ALA A 42 2.77 12.05 0.90
N GLU A 43 2.50 10.89 0.32
CA GLU A 43 1.97 9.68 0.95
C GLU A 43 0.54 9.80 1.50
N SER A 44 -0.06 8.65 1.70
CA SER A 44 -1.50 8.53 2.03
C SER A 44 -1.88 9.11 3.38
N ARG A 45 -0.98 9.12 4.38
CA ARG A 45 -1.28 9.71 5.70
C ARG A 45 -1.50 11.22 5.61
N ALA A 46 -0.65 11.91 4.83
CA ALA A 46 -0.82 13.35 4.60
C ALA A 46 -2.03 13.66 3.72
N ALA A 47 -2.37 12.78 2.78
CA ALA A 47 -3.53 12.95 1.92
C ALA A 47 -4.87 12.62 2.60
N ALA A 48 -4.89 11.81 3.66
CA ALA A 48 -6.10 11.31 4.28
C ALA A 48 -7.12 12.41 4.68
N PRO A 49 -6.73 13.52 5.31
CA PRO A 49 -7.65 14.61 5.62
C PRO A 49 -8.26 15.26 4.36
N LEU A 50 -7.44 15.45 3.31
CA LEU A 50 -7.83 16.11 2.06
C LEU A 50 -8.85 15.29 1.27
N ILE A 51 -8.76 13.96 1.30
CA ILE A 51 -9.63 13.07 0.53
C ILE A 51 -10.88 12.63 1.30
N LYS A 52 -10.98 12.96 2.59
CA LYS A 52 -12.11 12.55 3.44
C LYS A 52 -13.45 12.95 2.83
N GLU A 53 -13.56 14.17 2.36
CA GLU A 53 -14.79 14.74 1.75
C GLU A 53 -15.08 14.16 0.35
N LEU A 54 -14.09 13.55 -0.30
CA LEU A 54 -14.28 12.90 -1.60
C LEU A 54 -14.89 11.50 -1.49
N LYS A 55 -15.04 10.97 -0.28
CA LYS A 55 -15.54 9.62 0.00
C LYS A 55 -17.08 9.55 0.01
N SER A 56 -17.76 10.10 -1.00
CA SER A 56 -19.18 9.80 -1.19
C SER A 56 -19.36 8.30 -1.51
N PRO A 57 -20.11 7.53 -0.71
CA PRO A 57 -20.28 6.08 -0.91
C PRO A 57 -20.77 5.74 -2.33
N TRP A 58 -21.67 6.57 -2.88
CA TRP A 58 -22.21 6.37 -4.23
C TRP A 58 -21.17 6.60 -5.33
N LYS A 59 -20.32 7.62 -5.18
CA LYS A 59 -19.23 7.86 -6.14
C LYS A 59 -18.18 6.74 -6.09
N ILE A 60 -17.86 6.25 -4.89
CA ILE A 60 -16.95 5.14 -4.70
C ILE A 60 -17.51 3.88 -5.37
N TYR A 61 -18.79 3.57 -5.11
CA TYR A 61 -19.48 2.43 -5.72
C TYR A 61 -19.42 2.47 -7.25
N ASN A 62 -19.81 3.57 -7.86
CA ASN A 62 -19.82 3.70 -9.32
C ASN A 62 -18.41 3.58 -9.91
N ARG A 63 -17.41 4.21 -9.30
CA ARG A 63 -16.01 4.08 -9.74
C ARG A 63 -15.53 2.63 -9.66
N TYR A 64 -15.86 1.96 -8.58
CA TYR A 64 -15.47 0.56 -8.39
C TYR A 64 -16.09 -0.35 -9.45
N VAL A 65 -17.39 -0.21 -9.69
CA VAL A 65 -18.10 -0.96 -10.77
C VAL A 65 -17.42 -0.70 -12.13
N ASN A 66 -17.14 0.56 -12.46
CA ASN A 66 -16.47 0.90 -13.72
C ASN A 66 -15.08 0.27 -13.85
N VAL A 67 -14.30 0.22 -12.75
CA VAL A 67 -12.99 -0.45 -12.75
C VAL A 67 -13.16 -1.94 -13.01
N LEU A 68 -14.11 -2.61 -12.34
CA LEU A 68 -14.36 -4.03 -12.57
C LEU A 68 -14.83 -4.32 -13.99
N ASP A 69 -15.71 -3.49 -14.55
CA ASP A 69 -16.15 -3.60 -15.94
C ASP A 69 -14.99 -3.43 -16.92
N GLY A 70 -14.08 -2.48 -16.66
CA GLY A 70 -12.87 -2.29 -17.44
C GLY A 70 -11.92 -3.50 -17.37
N LEU A 71 -11.74 -4.09 -16.21
CA LEU A 71 -10.92 -5.31 -16.04
C LEU A 71 -11.54 -6.49 -16.80
N LEU A 72 -12.83 -6.71 -16.67
CA LEU A 72 -13.55 -7.75 -17.39
C LEU A 72 -13.45 -7.58 -18.90
N ALA A 73 -13.59 -6.36 -19.41
CA ALA A 73 -13.45 -6.07 -20.83
C ALA A 73 -12.05 -6.39 -21.37
N ASN A 74 -11.04 -6.38 -20.50
CA ASN A 74 -9.66 -6.77 -20.83
C ASN A 74 -9.33 -8.23 -20.49
N GLY A 75 -10.33 -9.07 -20.21
CA GLY A 75 -10.18 -10.50 -20.00
C GLY A 75 -9.75 -10.94 -18.61
N PHE A 76 -9.69 -10.03 -17.62
CA PHE A 76 -9.41 -10.41 -16.25
C PHE A 76 -10.62 -11.11 -15.63
N THR A 77 -10.40 -12.29 -15.07
CA THR A 77 -11.45 -13.09 -14.40
C THR A 77 -11.33 -13.09 -12.87
N SER A 78 -10.17 -12.64 -12.36
CA SER A 78 -9.88 -12.57 -10.93
C SER A 78 -9.01 -11.35 -10.64
N VAL A 79 -9.25 -10.72 -9.50
CA VAL A 79 -8.47 -9.58 -9.02
C VAL A 79 -8.14 -9.70 -7.54
N GLY A 80 -6.93 -9.31 -7.17
CA GLY A 80 -6.50 -9.13 -5.79
C GLY A 80 -6.53 -7.64 -5.44
N SER A 81 -7.33 -7.25 -4.48
CA SER A 81 -7.42 -5.87 -3.99
C SER A 81 -6.57 -5.72 -2.73
N LEU A 82 -5.44 -5.01 -2.86
CA LEU A 82 -4.43 -4.86 -1.82
C LEU A 82 -4.56 -3.49 -1.14
N GLY A 83 -5.19 -3.47 0.03
CA GLY A 83 -5.36 -2.24 0.79
C GLY A 83 -6.52 -1.37 0.29
N TYR A 84 -7.68 -1.93 0.19
CA TYR A 84 -8.86 -1.23 -0.28
C TYR A 84 -9.61 -0.55 0.87
N ASN A 85 -9.96 0.73 0.68
CA ASN A 85 -10.70 1.54 1.66
C ASN A 85 -12.22 1.44 1.49
N ILE A 86 -12.73 0.27 1.11
CA ILE A 86 -14.17 -0.01 1.04
C ILE A 86 -14.48 -1.19 1.94
N PRO A 87 -15.50 -1.12 2.79
CA PRO A 87 -15.97 -2.27 3.53
C PRO A 87 -16.20 -3.47 2.61
N PRO A 88 -15.71 -4.68 2.95
CA PRO A 88 -15.85 -5.86 2.10
C PRO A 88 -17.27 -6.14 1.64
N VAL A 89 -18.26 -5.84 2.48
CA VAL A 89 -19.69 -5.95 2.13
C VAL A 89 -20.06 -5.05 0.96
N MET A 90 -19.60 -3.79 0.95
CA MET A 90 -19.88 -2.86 -0.15
C MET A 90 -19.18 -3.31 -1.45
N ALA A 91 -17.94 -3.78 -1.35
CA ALA A 91 -17.22 -4.32 -2.49
C ALA A 91 -17.93 -5.54 -3.07
N ARG A 92 -18.41 -6.46 -2.21
CA ARG A 92 -19.18 -7.64 -2.61
C ARG A 92 -20.48 -7.25 -3.32
N VAL A 93 -21.22 -6.27 -2.80
CA VAL A 93 -22.45 -5.77 -3.44
C VAL A 93 -22.13 -5.12 -4.79
N ALA A 94 -21.09 -4.30 -4.88
CA ALA A 94 -20.69 -3.65 -6.12
C ALA A 94 -20.26 -4.64 -7.22
N ALA A 95 -19.60 -5.72 -6.82
CA ALA A 95 -19.17 -6.77 -7.73
C ALA A 95 -20.32 -7.64 -8.28
N SER A 96 -21.45 -7.61 -7.60
CA SER A 96 -22.61 -8.43 -7.92
C SER A 96 -23.69 -7.59 -8.59
N ARG A 97 -23.56 -7.27 -9.88
CA ARG A 97 -24.70 -6.73 -10.63
C ARG A 97 -25.84 -7.76 -10.61
N ASN A 98 -27.01 -7.37 -10.15
CA ASN A 98 -28.16 -8.26 -10.02
C ASN A 98 -27.86 -9.54 -9.22
N PHE A 99 -27.02 -9.42 -8.18
CA PHE A 99 -26.58 -10.54 -7.33
C PHE A 99 -25.79 -11.65 -8.05
N THR A 100 -25.38 -11.45 -9.28
CA THR A 100 -24.53 -12.39 -10.02
C THR A 100 -23.09 -11.90 -9.98
N PRO A 101 -22.16 -12.64 -9.35
CA PRO A 101 -20.74 -12.29 -9.37
C PRO A 101 -20.20 -12.31 -10.81
N ARG A 102 -19.46 -11.27 -11.17
CA ARG A 102 -18.91 -11.10 -12.54
C ARG A 102 -17.42 -11.39 -12.60
N ILE A 103 -16.69 -11.13 -11.51
CA ILE A 103 -15.24 -11.29 -11.39
C ILE A 103 -14.92 -11.78 -9.98
N ARG A 104 -13.93 -12.66 -9.86
CA ARG A 104 -13.45 -13.10 -8.56
C ARG A 104 -12.67 -12.02 -7.87
N GLN A 105 -12.91 -11.79 -6.59
CA GLN A 105 -12.27 -10.74 -5.81
C GLN A 105 -11.70 -11.30 -4.51
N TYR A 106 -10.43 -11.02 -4.30
CA TYR A 106 -9.69 -11.40 -3.12
C TYR A 106 -9.12 -10.17 -2.44
N PHE A 107 -9.49 -9.94 -1.19
CA PHE A 107 -9.18 -8.72 -0.47
C PHE A 107 -8.09 -8.92 0.56
N TYR A 108 -7.22 -7.89 0.70
CA TYR A 108 -6.33 -7.69 1.81
C TYR A 108 -6.70 -6.34 2.45
N LEU A 109 -7.14 -6.37 3.71
CA LEU A 109 -7.57 -5.17 4.41
C LEU A 109 -6.37 -4.40 4.96
N ILE A 110 -6.48 -3.09 5.00
CA ILE A 110 -5.52 -2.23 5.71
C ILE A 110 -5.78 -2.27 7.21
N GLU A 111 -4.81 -1.88 8.03
CA GLU A 111 -4.95 -1.91 9.49
C GLU A 111 -6.09 -1.06 10.02
N ASP A 112 -6.40 0.06 9.36
CA ASP A 112 -7.52 0.93 9.71
C ASP A 112 -8.90 0.30 9.40
N GLU A 113 -8.92 -0.83 8.72
CA GLU A 113 -10.14 -1.53 8.28
C GLU A 113 -10.31 -2.91 8.94
N LEU A 114 -9.47 -3.23 9.95
CA LEU A 114 -9.49 -4.55 10.61
C LEU A 114 -10.80 -4.84 11.35
N GLN A 115 -11.61 -3.82 11.68
CA GLN A 115 -12.97 -4.02 12.20
C GLN A 115 -13.90 -4.74 11.21
N TYR A 116 -13.55 -4.81 9.93
CA TYR A 116 -14.28 -5.54 8.90
C TYR A 116 -13.65 -6.90 8.58
N LEU A 117 -12.60 -7.29 9.31
CA LEU A 117 -11.94 -8.58 9.13
C LEU A 117 -12.90 -9.68 9.59
N PRO A 118 -13.17 -10.69 8.76
CA PRO A 118 -13.95 -11.86 9.19
C PRO A 118 -13.27 -12.62 10.34
N ASP A 119 -14.01 -13.49 11.01
CA ASP A 119 -13.48 -14.29 12.13
C ASP A 119 -12.36 -15.24 11.70
N SER A 120 -12.35 -15.65 10.42
CA SER A 120 -11.33 -16.55 9.88
C SER A 120 -11.08 -16.32 8.39
N PRO A 121 -9.93 -16.75 7.85
CA PRO A 121 -9.64 -16.74 6.41
C PRO A 121 -10.64 -17.56 5.56
N ALA A 122 -11.28 -18.57 6.13
CA ALA A 122 -12.30 -19.40 5.46
C ALA A 122 -13.69 -18.72 5.44
N ASN A 123 -13.74 -17.47 5.01
CA ASN A 123 -14.91 -16.59 5.11
C ASN A 123 -15.64 -16.33 3.79
N GLY A 124 -15.18 -16.91 2.71
CA GLY A 124 -15.64 -16.54 1.38
C GLY A 124 -16.22 -17.68 0.59
N ASN A 125 -16.28 -17.44 -0.70
CA ASN A 125 -16.65 -18.42 -1.71
C ASN A 125 -15.74 -18.23 -2.94
N ASP A 126 -16.01 -18.94 -4.03
CA ASP A 126 -15.21 -18.89 -5.26
C ASP A 126 -15.10 -17.50 -5.89
N TYR A 127 -15.97 -16.56 -5.53
CA TYR A 127 -16.04 -15.22 -6.11
C TYR A 127 -15.63 -14.09 -5.17
N PHE A 128 -15.59 -14.34 -3.86
CA PHE A 128 -15.25 -13.29 -2.91
C PHE A 128 -14.68 -13.88 -1.63
N SER A 129 -13.48 -13.42 -1.25
CA SER A 129 -12.85 -13.77 0.02
C SER A 129 -11.96 -12.65 0.52
N VAL A 130 -11.87 -12.51 1.83
CA VAL A 130 -10.82 -11.74 2.48
C VAL A 130 -9.68 -12.69 2.81
N LEU A 131 -8.50 -12.49 2.24
CA LEU A 131 -7.36 -13.38 2.37
C LEU A 131 -6.38 -12.95 3.47
N GLY A 132 -6.30 -11.66 3.75
CA GLY A 132 -5.29 -11.19 4.68
C GLY A 132 -5.24 -9.68 4.89
N ILE A 133 -4.09 -9.24 5.36
CA ILE A 133 -3.82 -7.87 5.75
C ILE A 133 -2.76 -7.25 4.83
N LYS A 134 -2.98 -5.99 4.44
CA LYS A 134 -2.03 -5.19 3.66
C LYS A 134 -1.26 -4.24 4.57
N LEU A 135 0.06 -4.35 4.51
CA LEU A 135 0.99 -3.45 5.19
C LEU A 135 1.81 -2.65 4.17
N TRP A 136 2.32 -1.49 4.60
CA TRP A 136 3.31 -0.70 3.87
C TRP A 136 4.56 -0.59 4.70
N HIS A 137 5.67 -1.19 4.23
CA HIS A 137 6.94 -1.09 4.92
C HIS A 137 7.70 0.18 4.49
N ASP A 138 7.62 0.55 3.23
CA ASP A 138 8.20 1.80 2.72
C ASP A 138 7.24 2.53 1.77
N GLY A 139 7.71 3.64 1.19
CA GLY A 139 6.94 4.44 0.26
C GLY A 139 7.34 4.24 -1.20
N SER A 140 7.23 5.32 -1.99
CA SER A 140 7.38 5.31 -3.44
C SER A 140 8.68 5.95 -3.90
N PRO A 141 9.31 5.45 -4.98
CA PRO A 141 10.45 6.13 -5.62
C PRO A 141 10.09 7.54 -6.12
N TYR A 142 8.83 7.75 -6.49
CA TYR A 142 8.36 9.03 -7.06
C TYR A 142 8.18 10.15 -6.04
N THR A 143 8.20 9.83 -4.77
CA THR A 143 8.09 10.80 -3.66
C THR A 143 9.36 10.86 -2.82
N GLY A 144 10.40 10.09 -3.18
CA GLY A 144 11.63 9.99 -2.39
C GLY A 144 11.42 9.31 -1.03
N SER A 145 10.34 8.55 -0.86
CA SER A 145 9.98 7.86 0.39
C SER A 145 10.27 6.35 0.37
N MET A 146 10.64 5.79 -0.77
CA MET A 146 11.15 4.42 -0.87
C MET A 146 12.44 4.27 -0.05
N PHE A 147 12.52 3.24 0.81
CA PHE A 147 13.65 3.04 1.71
C PHE A 147 14.82 2.32 1.02
N THR A 148 15.92 3.05 0.80
CA THR A 148 17.09 2.63 0.03
C THR A 148 18.38 2.64 0.85
N SER A 149 19.29 1.73 0.55
CA SER A 149 20.63 1.70 1.14
C SER A 149 21.54 2.82 0.60
N THR A 150 21.27 3.27 -0.63
CA THR A 150 21.96 4.41 -1.26
C THR A 150 21.07 5.65 -1.21
N PRO A 151 21.59 6.83 -0.87
CA PRO A 151 20.78 8.04 -0.80
C PRO A 151 20.27 8.45 -2.18
N TYR A 152 19.10 9.09 -2.21
CA TYR A 152 18.57 9.72 -3.42
C TYR A 152 19.54 10.79 -3.93
N LEU A 153 19.70 10.82 -5.25
CA LEU A 153 20.57 11.83 -5.88
C LEU A 153 19.97 13.24 -5.75
N ASP A 154 20.80 14.21 -5.42
CA ASP A 154 20.44 15.60 -5.61
C ASP A 154 20.57 15.97 -7.10
N SER A 155 19.47 15.92 -7.80
CA SER A 155 19.40 16.15 -9.25
C SER A 155 18.35 17.22 -9.60
N PRO A 156 18.47 17.90 -10.76
CA PRO A 156 17.44 18.81 -11.22
C PRO A 156 16.06 18.14 -11.34
N LEU A 157 16.02 16.90 -11.84
CA LEU A 157 14.78 16.12 -11.93
C LEU A 157 14.21 15.82 -10.54
N GLY A 158 15.03 15.36 -9.60
CA GLY A 158 14.61 15.12 -8.22
C GLY A 158 13.98 16.34 -7.58
N ARG A 159 14.63 17.51 -7.71
CA ARG A 159 14.10 18.78 -7.21
C ARG A 159 12.76 19.15 -7.86
N THR A 160 12.62 18.95 -9.18
CA THR A 160 11.35 19.20 -9.89
C THR A 160 10.22 18.29 -9.38
N LEU A 161 10.54 17.05 -8.98
CA LEU A 161 9.59 16.07 -8.44
C LEU A 161 9.38 16.20 -6.91
N GLY A 162 10.02 17.17 -6.25
CA GLY A 162 9.96 17.31 -4.79
C GLY A 162 10.75 16.23 -4.02
N ILE A 163 11.63 15.48 -4.70
CA ILE A 163 12.46 14.45 -4.08
C ILE A 163 13.69 15.11 -3.44
N ARG A 164 13.84 14.93 -2.15
CA ARG A 164 14.97 15.47 -1.39
C ARG A 164 16.23 14.62 -1.61
N GLY A 165 17.25 15.19 -2.25
CA GLY A 165 18.55 14.55 -2.39
C GLY A 165 19.22 14.30 -1.03
N GLY A 166 20.08 13.29 -0.96
CA GLY A 166 20.80 12.90 0.26
C GLY A 166 19.97 12.15 1.30
N THR A 167 18.67 11.94 1.07
CA THR A 167 17.80 11.13 1.94
C THR A 167 17.72 9.68 1.46
N HIS A 168 17.35 8.76 2.34
CA HIS A 168 17.21 7.34 2.04
C HIS A 168 15.75 6.87 1.99
N GLY A 169 14.79 7.78 2.10
CA GLY A 169 13.44 7.40 2.49
C GLY A 169 13.42 6.86 3.94
N SER A 170 12.41 6.10 4.29
CA SER A 170 12.34 5.51 5.63
C SER A 170 11.37 4.33 5.69
N PRO A 171 11.58 3.38 6.62
CA PRO A 171 10.55 2.40 6.91
C PRO A 171 9.35 3.06 7.59
N MET A 172 8.13 2.65 7.22
CA MET A 172 6.88 3.11 7.83
C MET A 172 6.48 2.28 9.06
N ILE A 173 7.11 1.10 9.22
CA ILE A 173 6.89 0.18 10.34
C ILE A 173 8.26 -0.16 10.91
N ALA A 174 8.42 0.01 12.23
CA ALA A 174 9.65 -0.38 12.92
C ALA A 174 9.86 -1.90 12.86
N GLN A 175 11.12 -2.35 12.82
CA GLN A 175 11.52 -3.74 12.63
C GLN A 175 10.83 -4.72 13.60
N ASP A 176 10.85 -4.41 14.90
CA ASP A 176 10.24 -5.27 15.92
C ASP A 176 8.71 -5.31 15.81
N SER A 177 8.10 -4.17 15.47
CA SER A 177 6.66 -4.07 15.23
C SER A 177 6.24 -4.91 14.02
N LEU A 178 7.00 -4.88 12.93
CA LEU A 178 6.72 -5.71 11.75
C LEU A 178 6.82 -7.20 12.10
N THR A 179 7.87 -7.60 12.81
CA THR A 179 8.04 -8.98 13.28
C THR A 179 6.88 -9.46 14.15
N ALA A 180 6.43 -8.62 15.08
CA ALA A 180 5.29 -8.93 15.95
C ALA A 180 3.97 -9.06 15.16
N LYS A 181 3.72 -8.15 14.21
CA LYS A 181 2.54 -8.19 13.33
C LYS A 181 2.51 -9.45 12.47
N LEU A 182 3.64 -9.85 11.91
CA LEU A 182 3.75 -11.08 11.12
C LEU A 182 3.35 -12.31 11.94
N LYS A 183 3.87 -12.42 13.17
CA LYS A 183 3.51 -13.51 14.10
C LYS A 183 2.02 -13.51 14.44
N ASP A 184 1.48 -12.34 14.80
CA ASP A 184 0.08 -12.22 15.21
C ASP A 184 -0.88 -12.58 14.07
N TYR A 185 -0.69 -12.03 12.88
CA TYR A 185 -1.57 -12.29 11.75
C TYR A 185 -1.45 -13.72 11.23
N ALA A 186 -0.23 -14.26 11.16
CA ALA A 186 -0.03 -15.64 10.75
C ALA A 186 -0.63 -16.64 11.76
N ALA A 187 -0.52 -16.39 13.07
CA ALA A 187 -1.13 -17.23 14.10
C ALA A 187 -2.65 -17.29 13.99
N LYS A 188 -3.27 -16.24 13.46
CA LYS A 188 -4.71 -16.17 13.15
C LYS A 188 -5.06 -16.74 11.76
N GLY A 189 -4.08 -17.26 11.03
CA GLY A 189 -4.22 -17.85 9.69
C GLY A 189 -4.26 -16.85 8.54
N TRP A 190 -4.07 -15.54 8.79
CA TRP A 190 -4.13 -14.51 7.76
C TRP A 190 -2.82 -14.43 6.96
N GLN A 191 -2.96 -14.24 5.66
CA GLN A 191 -1.84 -13.85 4.80
C GLN A 191 -1.49 -12.37 5.05
N VAL A 192 -0.22 -12.00 4.81
CA VAL A 192 0.25 -10.62 4.90
C VAL A 192 0.85 -10.20 3.57
N ALA A 193 0.27 -9.19 2.94
CA ALA A 193 0.80 -8.58 1.73
C ALA A 193 1.52 -7.28 2.10
N ILE A 194 2.82 -7.18 1.81
CA ILE A 194 3.66 -6.07 2.24
C ILE A 194 4.14 -5.28 1.03
N HIS A 195 3.77 -3.99 0.98
CA HIS A 195 4.39 -3.06 0.05
C HIS A 195 5.87 -2.89 0.42
N THR A 196 6.74 -3.21 -0.52
CA THR A 196 8.19 -3.07 -0.36
C THR A 196 8.84 -2.80 -1.72
N GLN A 197 9.53 -1.68 -1.84
CA GLN A 197 10.10 -1.20 -3.10
C GLN A 197 11.61 -1.02 -3.06
N GLY A 198 12.14 -0.42 -2.00
CA GLY A 198 13.57 -0.17 -1.86
C GLY A 198 14.37 -1.40 -1.45
N ASP A 199 15.64 -1.43 -1.81
CA ASP A 199 16.54 -2.52 -1.47
C ASP A 199 16.75 -2.67 0.05
N ALA A 200 16.82 -1.57 0.79
CA ALA A 200 16.87 -1.59 2.24
C ALA A 200 15.54 -2.08 2.85
N SER A 201 14.41 -1.73 2.23
CA SER A 201 13.09 -2.23 2.61
C SER A 201 13.00 -3.74 2.45
N HIS A 202 13.42 -4.30 1.31
CA HIS A 202 13.41 -5.74 1.08
C HIS A 202 14.23 -6.50 2.13
N ARG A 203 15.44 -6.05 2.41
CA ARG A 203 16.30 -6.68 3.44
C ARG A 203 15.67 -6.61 4.82
N ALA A 204 15.10 -5.46 5.21
CA ALA A 204 14.45 -5.30 6.50
C ALA A 204 13.21 -6.21 6.64
N VAL A 205 12.36 -6.28 5.62
CA VAL A 205 11.16 -7.15 5.64
C VAL A 205 11.56 -8.63 5.72
N LEU A 206 12.53 -9.07 4.94
CA LEU A 206 13.00 -10.46 4.99
C LEU A 206 13.64 -10.79 6.36
N THR A 207 14.38 -9.86 6.94
CA THR A 207 14.89 -10.00 8.32
C THR A 207 13.74 -10.11 9.34
N ALA A 208 12.65 -9.35 9.17
CA ALA A 208 11.49 -9.48 10.05
C ALA A 208 10.83 -10.86 9.94
N ILE A 209 10.78 -11.43 8.74
CA ILE A 209 10.26 -12.78 8.49
C ILE A 209 11.17 -13.84 9.13
N GLU A 210 12.50 -13.73 8.96
CA GLU A 210 13.48 -14.59 9.62
C GLU A 210 13.32 -14.55 11.15
N ASN A 211 13.22 -13.36 11.74
CA ASN A 211 13.02 -13.16 13.18
C ASN A 211 11.66 -13.66 13.67
N ALA A 212 10.66 -13.66 12.80
CA ALA A 212 9.36 -14.23 13.13
C ALA A 212 9.41 -15.76 13.25
N GLY A 213 10.36 -16.41 12.58
CA GLY A 213 10.51 -17.87 12.54
C GLY A 213 9.42 -18.53 11.68
N ALA A 214 9.10 -19.79 11.98
CA ALA A 214 8.09 -20.52 11.25
C ALA A 214 6.71 -19.85 11.42
N LEU A 215 6.17 -19.33 10.33
CA LEU A 215 4.83 -18.72 10.31
C LEU A 215 3.79 -19.79 9.95
N PRO A 216 2.80 -20.04 10.82
CA PRO A 216 1.69 -20.94 10.50
C PRO A 216 0.74 -20.32 9.47
N GLY A 217 -0.04 -21.14 8.76
CA GLY A 217 -1.08 -20.67 7.87
C GLY A 217 -1.00 -21.21 6.45
N THR A 218 -1.90 -20.72 5.60
CA THR A 218 -1.95 -21.08 4.17
C THR A 218 -0.79 -20.45 3.42
N ARG A 219 -0.04 -21.24 2.65
CA ARG A 219 1.11 -20.77 1.90
C ARG A 219 0.72 -20.06 0.59
N PRO A 220 1.41 -18.99 0.19
CA PRO A 220 2.41 -18.25 0.98
C PRO A 220 1.75 -17.45 2.11
N VAL A 221 2.36 -17.43 3.30
CA VAL A 221 1.87 -16.58 4.40
C VAL A 221 2.19 -15.10 4.13
N VAL A 222 3.35 -14.83 3.55
CA VAL A 222 3.81 -13.47 3.22
C VAL A 222 3.96 -13.29 1.72
N ARG A 223 3.46 -12.16 1.23
CA ARG A 223 3.67 -11.68 -0.14
C ARG A 223 4.39 -10.34 -0.11
N LEU A 224 5.39 -10.17 -0.97
CA LEU A 224 6.04 -8.88 -1.20
C LEU A 224 5.48 -8.27 -2.48
N GLU A 225 4.97 -7.05 -2.37
CA GLU A 225 4.33 -6.35 -3.48
C GLU A 225 5.29 -5.32 -4.09
N HIS A 226 5.22 -5.19 -5.41
CA HIS A 226 5.93 -4.27 -6.30
C HIS A 226 7.35 -4.68 -6.68
N GLY A 227 8.25 -5.00 -5.74
CA GLY A 227 9.59 -5.54 -6.01
C GLY A 227 10.48 -4.66 -6.89
N VAL A 228 10.42 -3.32 -6.78
CA VAL A 228 11.08 -2.38 -7.70
C VAL A 228 12.60 -2.53 -7.67
N PHE A 229 13.22 -2.39 -6.51
CA PHE A 229 14.64 -2.58 -6.30
C PHE A 229 14.90 -3.77 -5.38
N MET A 230 14.52 -4.96 -5.85
CA MET A 230 14.78 -6.20 -5.12
C MET A 230 16.22 -6.67 -5.43
N PRO A 231 17.15 -6.62 -4.46
CA PRO A 231 18.53 -7.01 -4.70
C PRO A 231 18.66 -8.54 -4.74
N GLN A 232 19.74 -9.03 -5.35
CA GLN A 232 19.99 -10.46 -5.55
C GLN A 232 19.98 -11.25 -4.24
N ASP A 233 20.58 -10.71 -3.17
CA ASP A 233 20.59 -11.32 -1.84
C ASP A 233 19.18 -11.49 -1.24
N SER A 234 18.26 -10.61 -1.60
CA SER A 234 16.85 -10.73 -1.21
C SER A 234 16.12 -11.77 -2.05
N VAL A 235 16.38 -11.83 -3.37
CA VAL A 235 15.79 -12.85 -4.25
C VAL A 235 16.15 -14.26 -3.77
N GLU A 236 17.38 -14.49 -3.36
CA GLU A 236 17.89 -15.77 -2.86
C GLU A 236 17.20 -16.26 -1.57
N LYS A 237 16.65 -15.33 -0.78
CA LYS A 237 15.90 -15.62 0.45
C LYS A 237 14.42 -15.94 0.23
N LEU A 238 13.84 -15.61 -0.92
CA LEU A 238 12.39 -15.76 -1.15
C LEU A 238 11.94 -17.22 -1.01
N ALA A 239 12.60 -18.13 -1.70
CA ALA A 239 12.22 -19.54 -1.69
C ALA A 239 12.46 -20.22 -0.32
N PRO A 240 13.63 -20.06 0.35
CA PRO A 240 13.83 -20.59 1.68
C PRO A 240 12.84 -20.09 2.73
N LEU A 241 12.36 -18.85 2.60
CA LEU A 241 11.38 -18.25 3.51
C LEU A 241 9.92 -18.45 3.05
N GLU A 242 9.71 -19.15 1.95
CA GLU A 242 8.39 -19.38 1.35
C GLU A 242 7.60 -18.08 1.10
N VAL A 243 8.32 -17.03 0.69
CA VAL A 243 7.77 -15.71 0.38
C VAL A 243 7.43 -15.62 -1.11
N SER A 244 6.24 -15.14 -1.43
CA SER A 244 5.80 -14.94 -2.82
C SER A 244 5.99 -13.49 -3.26
N PRO A 245 6.81 -13.19 -4.27
CA PRO A 245 6.89 -11.84 -4.83
C PRO A 245 5.77 -11.58 -5.84
N SER A 246 5.33 -10.33 -5.90
CA SER A 246 4.40 -9.81 -6.90
C SER A 246 5.02 -8.58 -7.54
N PHE A 247 5.46 -8.70 -8.78
CA PHE A 247 6.19 -7.64 -9.49
C PHE A 247 5.27 -6.71 -10.25
N HIS A 248 5.62 -5.43 -10.25
CA HIS A 248 4.93 -4.41 -11.03
C HIS A 248 5.50 -4.39 -12.46
N VAL A 249 4.89 -5.14 -13.35
CA VAL A 249 5.40 -5.36 -14.72
C VAL A 249 5.55 -4.10 -15.59
N HIS A 250 4.88 -3.02 -15.25
CA HIS A 250 5.02 -1.73 -15.93
C HIS A 250 6.44 -1.17 -15.85
N HIS A 251 7.19 -1.49 -14.80
CA HIS A 251 8.56 -1.02 -14.61
C HIS A 251 9.50 -1.48 -15.73
N ILE A 252 9.21 -2.59 -16.38
CA ILE A 252 10.01 -3.11 -17.52
C ILE A 252 9.91 -2.19 -18.74
N LYS A 253 8.80 -1.49 -18.90
CA LYS A 253 8.52 -0.70 -20.11
C LYS A 253 8.56 0.81 -19.89
N TYR A 254 8.16 1.28 -18.72
CA TYR A 254 7.87 2.70 -18.50
C TYR A 254 8.80 3.39 -17.49
N TYR A 255 9.72 2.65 -16.85
CA TYR A 255 10.61 3.19 -15.81
C TYR A 255 12.05 2.73 -16.00
#